data_fe245b9b25c0b09841b69882e45f1cae
#
_entry.id   fe245b9b25c0b09841b69882e45f1cae
#
_cell.length_a   1.000
_cell.length_b   1.000
_cell.length_c   1.000
_cell.angle_alpha   90.00
_cell.angle_beta   90.00
_cell.angle_gamma   90.00
#
_symmetry.space_group_name_H-M   'P 1'
#
loop_
_entity.id
_entity.type
_entity.pdbx_description
1 polymer ?
#
loop_
_entity_poly.entity_id
_entity_poly.type
_entity_poly.pdbx_seq_one_letter_code
_entity_poly.pdbx_strand_id
1 'polypeptide(L)'
;MPGYGDFAYYYDLLTDNVNYEELCGSIHSLLADNGVGEGILLDMACGTGTLSFLLEEKGYDVIGVDASEDMLSVAQEKKIENGSDIVFLCQKMQELDLFGTIDAAVCTLDSINHVTDEKDVRKIFDKVSLFMNDKGLFVFDVNTPYKHKTVLADNTFVYDLDTVYCVWQNTYHENDCSTDICLDFFEQDEADKDTYYRCTEDFTERGYEIKTLQGWAEEFGFEVLHIFDADTKKTLNDTSERALFVCRKHGTQLAYQSNEKEI
;
A
#
# COMPACT_ATOMS: atom_id res chain seq x y z
N MET A 1 1.02 26.27 15.56
CA MET A 1 0.90 24.96 16.21
C MET A 1 0.88 23.95 15.08
N PRO A 2 1.84 23.01 15.02
CA PRO A 2 1.75 21.92 14.06
C PRO A 2 0.48 21.13 14.40
N GLY A 3 -0.37 20.93 13.42
CA GLY A 3 -1.59 20.12 13.52
C GLY A 3 -1.35 18.73 12.95
N TYR A 4 -2.32 17.86 13.03
CA TYR A 4 -2.28 16.49 12.48
C TYR A 4 -1.91 16.38 10.98
N GLY A 5 -1.68 17.51 10.28
CA GLY A 5 -1.20 17.58 8.89
C GLY A 5 0.31 17.39 8.72
N ASP A 6 1.08 17.36 9.82
CA ASP A 6 2.54 17.39 9.73
C ASP A 6 3.14 16.06 9.28
N PHE A 7 2.51 14.90 9.60
CA PHE A 7 3.01 13.59 9.21
C PHE A 7 3.06 13.41 7.68
N ALA A 8 2.05 13.89 6.96
CA ALA A 8 2.02 13.79 5.50
C ALA A 8 3.19 14.54 4.84
N TYR A 9 3.61 15.65 5.45
CA TYR A 9 4.80 16.40 5.02
C TYR A 9 6.09 15.62 5.30
N TYR A 10 6.23 15.04 6.52
CA TYR A 10 7.40 14.25 6.87
C TYR A 10 7.45 12.90 6.15
N TYR A 11 6.31 12.38 5.71
CA TYR A 11 6.23 11.12 4.97
C TYR A 11 7.05 11.17 3.68
N ASP A 12 6.93 12.21 2.89
CA ASP A 12 7.71 12.36 1.66
C ASP A 12 9.22 12.44 1.94
N LEU A 13 9.63 13.05 3.07
CA LEU A 13 11.03 13.07 3.51
C LEU A 13 11.53 11.70 3.98
N LEU A 14 10.71 10.94 4.70
CA LEU A 14 11.06 9.58 5.14
C LEU A 14 11.15 8.60 3.99
N THR A 15 10.35 8.81 2.94
CA THR A 15 10.30 7.95 1.76
C THR A 15 11.20 8.43 0.62
N ASP A 16 12.03 9.46 0.82
CA ASP A 16 13.01 9.95 -0.17
C ASP A 16 14.02 8.86 -0.60
N ASN A 17 14.25 7.86 0.26
CA ASN A 17 15.04 6.67 -0.05
C ASN A 17 14.30 5.66 -0.95
N VAL A 18 12.99 5.80 -1.18
CA VAL A 18 12.21 4.96 -2.08
C VAL A 18 12.39 5.45 -3.52
N ASN A 19 12.94 4.60 -4.37
CA ASN A 19 13.02 4.92 -5.80
C ASN A 19 11.64 4.70 -6.47
N TYR A 20 10.76 5.70 -6.36
CA TYR A 20 9.41 5.64 -6.92
C TYR A 20 9.39 5.46 -8.45
N GLU A 21 10.38 5.97 -9.18
CA GLU A 21 10.49 5.77 -10.63
C GLU A 21 10.76 4.30 -10.97
N GLU A 22 11.66 3.64 -10.23
CA GLU A 22 11.95 2.22 -10.39
C GLU A 22 10.75 1.36 -9.97
N LEU A 23 10.08 1.72 -8.87
CA LEU A 23 8.86 1.05 -8.40
C LEU A 23 7.77 1.15 -9.47
N CYS A 24 7.47 2.35 -9.96
CA CYS A 24 6.50 2.58 -11.03
C CYS A 24 6.86 1.80 -12.30
N GLY A 25 8.12 1.86 -12.74
CA GLY A 25 8.60 1.12 -13.91
C GLY A 25 8.42 -0.40 -13.76
N SER A 26 8.70 -0.93 -12.56
CA SER A 26 8.51 -2.35 -12.25
C SER A 26 7.03 -2.75 -12.26
N ILE A 27 6.15 -1.94 -11.64
CA ILE A 27 4.71 -2.17 -11.62
C ILE A 27 4.14 -2.12 -13.04
N HIS A 28 4.46 -1.07 -13.81
CA HIS A 28 4.00 -0.93 -15.19
C HIS A 28 4.43 -2.13 -16.04
N SER A 29 5.68 -2.59 -15.92
CA SER A 29 6.16 -3.77 -16.65
C SER A 29 5.38 -5.02 -16.25
N LEU A 30 5.15 -5.26 -14.95
CA LEU A 30 4.35 -6.40 -14.47
C LEU A 30 2.91 -6.36 -15.01
N LEU A 31 2.28 -5.20 -15.03
CA LEU A 31 0.93 -5.03 -15.54
C LEU A 31 0.90 -5.25 -17.06
N ALA A 32 1.78 -4.61 -17.83
CA ALA A 32 1.85 -4.69 -19.29
C ALA A 32 2.18 -6.10 -19.78
N ASP A 33 3.17 -6.79 -19.18
CA ASP A 33 3.56 -8.16 -19.50
C ASP A 33 2.43 -9.16 -19.25
N ASN A 34 1.50 -8.82 -18.36
CA ASN A 34 0.32 -9.62 -18.04
C ASN A 34 -0.96 -9.12 -18.75
N GLY A 35 -0.85 -8.18 -19.69
CA GLY A 35 -1.93 -7.77 -20.59
C GLY A 35 -2.75 -6.55 -20.12
N VAL A 36 -2.29 -5.80 -19.10
CA VAL A 36 -2.91 -4.56 -18.64
C VAL A 36 -1.88 -3.43 -18.74
N GLY A 37 -1.67 -2.90 -19.96
CA GLY A 37 -0.72 -1.80 -20.22
C GLY A 37 -1.36 -0.41 -20.20
N GLU A 38 -2.67 -0.32 -20.06
CA GLU A 38 -3.49 0.90 -20.02
C GLU A 38 -4.82 0.61 -19.35
N GLY A 39 -5.65 1.62 -19.11
CA GLY A 39 -6.99 1.49 -18.52
C GLY A 39 -7.07 2.12 -17.13
N ILE A 40 -8.14 1.82 -16.41
CA ILE A 40 -8.40 2.39 -15.07
C ILE A 40 -7.59 1.63 -14.01
N LEU A 41 -6.71 2.34 -13.34
CA LEU A 41 -5.85 1.80 -12.29
C LEU A 41 -6.21 2.42 -10.93
N LEU A 42 -6.46 1.54 -9.95
CA LEU A 42 -6.66 1.92 -8.55
C LEU A 42 -5.33 1.86 -7.80
N ASP A 43 -4.88 2.99 -7.26
CA ASP A 43 -3.76 3.08 -6.32
C ASP A 43 -4.31 3.13 -4.89
N MET A 44 -4.15 2.03 -4.16
CA MET A 44 -4.72 1.83 -2.82
C MET A 44 -3.70 2.22 -1.76
N ALA A 45 -4.14 2.99 -0.77
CA ALA A 45 -3.29 3.68 0.21
C ALA A 45 -2.23 4.53 -0.52
N CYS A 46 -2.72 5.41 -1.40
CA CYS A 46 -1.87 6.18 -2.30
C CYS A 46 -1.04 7.27 -1.60
N GLY A 47 -1.31 7.55 -0.32
CA GLY A 47 -0.64 8.56 0.46
C GLY A 47 -0.69 9.94 -0.20
N THR A 48 0.46 10.58 -0.36
CA THR A 48 0.63 11.89 -1.02
C THR A 48 0.56 11.82 -2.56
N GLY A 49 0.25 10.63 -3.12
CA GLY A 49 0.02 10.44 -4.56
C GLY A 49 1.28 10.29 -5.41
N THR A 50 2.48 10.22 -4.84
CA THR A 50 3.73 10.19 -5.61
C THR A 50 3.75 9.08 -6.65
N LEU A 51 3.36 7.83 -6.28
CA LEU A 51 3.25 6.73 -7.24
C LEU A 51 2.09 6.94 -8.22
N SER A 52 0.96 7.48 -7.76
CA SER A 52 -0.22 7.75 -8.60
C SER A 52 0.12 8.64 -9.80
N PHE A 53 0.86 9.74 -9.59
CA PHE A 53 1.28 10.63 -10.68
C PHE A 53 2.19 9.94 -11.69
N LEU A 54 3.14 9.14 -11.22
CA LEU A 54 4.03 8.39 -12.10
C LEU A 54 3.27 7.33 -12.93
N LEU A 55 2.22 6.71 -12.37
CA LEU A 55 1.37 5.77 -13.09
C LEU A 55 0.49 6.48 -14.12
N GLU A 56 -0.03 7.69 -13.81
CA GLU A 56 -0.72 8.54 -14.79
C GLU A 56 0.18 8.87 -15.99
N GLU A 57 1.47 9.20 -15.75
CA GLU A 57 2.46 9.41 -16.81
C GLU A 57 2.72 8.18 -17.68
N LYS A 58 2.46 6.96 -17.16
CA LYS A 58 2.51 5.72 -17.95
C LYS A 58 1.27 5.48 -18.80
N GLY A 59 0.24 6.33 -18.68
CA GLY A 59 -0.98 6.30 -19.49
C GLY A 59 -2.17 5.58 -18.84
N TYR A 60 -2.14 5.38 -17.53
CA TYR A 60 -3.31 4.87 -16.79
C TYR A 60 -4.24 6.01 -16.39
N ASP A 61 -5.55 5.73 -16.39
CA ASP A 61 -6.56 6.56 -15.73
C ASP A 61 -6.56 6.22 -14.24
N VAL A 62 -5.88 7.03 -13.41
CA VAL A 62 -5.62 6.66 -12.01
C VAL A 62 -6.72 7.13 -11.08
N ILE A 63 -7.14 6.25 -10.18
CA ILE A 63 -7.94 6.54 -8.99
C ILE A 63 -7.06 6.27 -7.77
N GLY A 64 -6.73 7.32 -6.99
CA GLY A 64 -6.00 7.18 -5.74
C GLY A 64 -6.97 7.09 -4.56
N VAL A 65 -6.76 6.14 -3.67
CA VAL A 65 -7.55 5.97 -2.44
C VAL A 65 -6.64 5.95 -1.24
N ASP A 66 -6.94 6.79 -0.25
CA ASP A 66 -6.27 6.76 1.05
C ASP A 66 -7.27 7.03 2.18
N ALA A 67 -6.97 6.53 3.38
CA ALA A 67 -7.80 6.76 4.56
C ALA A 67 -7.49 8.09 5.26
N SER A 68 -6.33 8.68 5.00
CA SER A 68 -5.86 9.94 5.60
C SER A 68 -6.28 11.14 4.77
N GLU A 69 -7.09 12.02 5.35
CA GLU A 69 -7.44 13.31 4.75
C GLU A 69 -6.19 14.21 4.55
N ASP A 70 -5.23 14.13 5.46
CA ASP A 70 -4.01 14.94 5.41
C ASP A 70 -3.11 14.51 4.25
N MET A 71 -2.92 13.19 4.04
CA MET A 71 -2.21 12.66 2.88
C MET A 71 -2.87 13.11 1.58
N LEU A 72 -4.18 12.99 1.50
CA LEU A 72 -4.93 13.40 0.31
C LEU A 72 -4.95 14.91 0.10
N SER A 73 -4.82 15.72 1.14
CA SER A 73 -4.64 17.17 1.01
C SER A 73 -3.36 17.49 0.23
N VAL A 74 -2.24 16.86 0.60
CA VAL A 74 -0.96 17.01 -0.12
C VAL A 74 -1.08 16.47 -1.56
N ALA A 75 -1.74 15.32 -1.76
CA ALA A 75 -1.98 14.77 -3.09
C ALA A 75 -2.80 15.73 -3.98
N GLN A 76 -3.83 16.39 -3.41
CA GLN A 76 -4.64 17.37 -4.13
C GLN A 76 -3.86 18.65 -4.49
N GLU A 77 -2.95 19.12 -3.63
CA GLU A 77 -2.06 20.23 -3.93
C GLU A 77 -1.14 19.88 -5.10
N LYS A 78 -0.47 18.73 -5.05
CA LYS A 78 0.37 18.22 -6.15
C LYS A 78 -0.42 18.04 -7.44
N LYS A 79 -1.69 17.56 -7.37
CA LYS A 79 -2.58 17.42 -8.52
C LYS A 79 -2.81 18.76 -9.22
N ILE A 80 -3.08 19.82 -8.45
CA ILE A 80 -3.31 21.17 -8.99
C ILE A 80 -2.03 21.70 -9.66
N GLU A 81 -0.88 21.53 -9.01
CA GLU A 81 0.42 21.98 -9.53
C GLU A 81 0.81 21.27 -10.82
N ASN A 82 0.55 19.97 -10.92
CA ASN A 82 0.89 19.14 -12.09
C ASN A 82 -0.17 19.19 -13.21
N GLY A 83 -1.36 19.79 -12.94
CA GLY A 83 -2.47 19.77 -13.89
C GLY A 83 -3.00 18.37 -14.19
N SER A 84 -2.95 17.46 -13.22
CA SER A 84 -3.33 16.06 -13.33
C SER A 84 -4.85 15.87 -13.25
N ASP A 85 -5.36 14.78 -13.85
CA ASP A 85 -6.77 14.39 -13.83
C ASP A 85 -7.10 13.31 -12.80
N ILE A 86 -6.11 12.82 -12.03
CA ILE A 86 -6.29 11.78 -11.01
C ILE A 86 -7.45 12.09 -10.07
N VAL A 87 -8.29 11.09 -9.81
CA VAL A 87 -9.38 11.19 -8.82
C VAL A 87 -8.90 10.63 -7.48
N PHE A 88 -8.80 11.48 -6.46
CA PHE A 88 -8.47 11.05 -5.10
C PHE A 88 -9.72 10.93 -4.25
N LEU A 89 -9.87 9.78 -3.53
CA LEU A 89 -11.01 9.43 -2.68
C LEU A 89 -10.54 9.10 -1.27
N CYS A 90 -11.14 9.76 -0.26
CA CYS A 90 -10.87 9.44 1.14
C CYS A 90 -11.70 8.22 1.56
N GLN A 91 -11.08 7.03 1.53
CA GLN A 91 -11.73 5.76 1.88
C GLN A 91 -10.72 4.79 2.49
N LYS A 92 -11.16 3.96 3.42
CA LYS A 92 -10.38 2.81 3.88
C LYS A 92 -10.42 1.69 2.85
N MET A 93 -9.31 0.98 2.65
CA MET A 93 -9.21 -0.12 1.68
C MET A 93 -10.30 -1.18 1.86
N GLN A 94 -10.62 -1.55 3.11
CA GLN A 94 -11.67 -2.54 3.43
C GLN A 94 -13.11 -2.01 3.24
N GLU A 95 -13.29 -0.72 3.02
CA GLU A 95 -14.58 -0.05 2.81
C GLU A 95 -14.70 0.52 1.38
N LEU A 96 -13.79 0.12 0.49
CA LEU A 96 -13.72 0.58 -0.90
C LEU A 96 -15.09 0.56 -1.58
N ASP A 97 -15.47 1.69 -2.18
CA ASP A 97 -16.69 1.85 -2.97
C ASP A 97 -16.42 2.74 -4.18
N LEU A 98 -16.45 2.15 -5.37
CA LEU A 98 -16.15 2.82 -6.63
C LEU A 98 -17.40 2.93 -7.50
N PHE A 99 -17.43 3.94 -8.35
CA PHE A 99 -18.56 4.17 -9.29
C PHE A 99 -18.53 3.26 -10.52
N GLY A 100 -17.45 2.51 -10.73
CA GLY A 100 -17.25 1.65 -11.90
C GLY A 100 -16.24 0.56 -11.63
N THR A 101 -15.85 -0.14 -12.68
CA THR A 101 -14.85 -1.21 -12.61
C THR A 101 -13.45 -0.69 -12.95
N ILE A 102 -12.45 -1.43 -12.52
CA ILE A 102 -11.02 -1.15 -12.71
C ILE A 102 -10.34 -2.29 -13.48
N ASP A 103 -9.29 -1.97 -14.21
CA ASP A 103 -8.48 -2.94 -14.95
C ASP A 103 -7.27 -3.41 -14.15
N ALA A 104 -6.76 -2.57 -13.27
CA ALA A 104 -5.71 -2.92 -12.33
C ALA A 104 -5.92 -2.28 -10.95
N ALA A 105 -5.37 -2.90 -9.92
CA ALA A 105 -5.19 -2.31 -8.59
C ALA A 105 -3.74 -2.52 -8.15
N VAL A 106 -3.18 -1.51 -7.49
CA VAL A 106 -1.87 -1.60 -6.84
C VAL A 106 -2.03 -1.22 -5.37
N CYS A 107 -1.27 -1.88 -4.49
CA CYS A 107 -1.20 -1.56 -3.06
C CYS A 107 0.23 -1.82 -2.61
N THR A 108 1.04 -0.78 -2.51
CA THR A 108 2.49 -0.88 -2.34
C THR A 108 2.95 -0.33 -0.99
N LEU A 109 4.25 -0.52 -0.72
CA LEU A 109 4.89 -0.02 0.49
C LEU A 109 4.17 -0.51 1.75
N ASP A 110 4.00 -1.87 1.82
CA ASP A 110 3.46 -2.58 2.99
C ASP A 110 2.09 -2.09 3.53
N SER A 111 1.34 -1.32 2.74
CA SER A 111 0.08 -0.72 3.18
C SER A 111 -0.95 -1.73 3.71
N ILE A 112 -0.94 -2.98 3.24
CA ILE A 112 -1.80 -4.05 3.77
C ILE A 112 -1.43 -4.39 5.22
N ASN A 113 -0.15 -4.27 5.61
CA ASN A 113 0.30 -4.57 6.97
C ASN A 113 -0.29 -3.60 8.02
N HIS A 114 -0.67 -2.38 7.63
CA HIS A 114 -1.37 -1.43 8.51
C HIS A 114 -2.79 -1.87 8.88
N VAL A 115 -3.37 -2.84 8.16
CA VAL A 115 -4.68 -3.42 8.50
C VAL A 115 -4.46 -4.66 9.35
N THR A 116 -4.59 -4.53 10.67
CA THR A 116 -4.20 -5.57 11.63
C THR A 116 -5.27 -6.64 11.89
N ASP A 117 -6.55 -6.38 11.56
CA ASP A 117 -7.63 -7.37 11.66
C ASP A 117 -7.73 -8.20 10.36
N GLU A 118 -7.56 -9.51 10.46
CA GLU A 118 -7.66 -10.46 9.33
C GLU A 118 -9.01 -10.35 8.58
N LYS A 119 -10.08 -10.05 9.30
CA LYS A 119 -11.40 -9.88 8.66
C LYS A 119 -11.43 -8.66 7.75
N ASP A 120 -10.70 -7.60 8.12
CA ASP A 120 -10.63 -6.39 7.32
C ASP A 120 -9.68 -6.58 6.14
N VAL A 121 -8.55 -7.29 6.31
CA VAL A 121 -7.71 -7.68 5.16
C VAL A 121 -8.50 -8.54 4.15
N ARG A 122 -9.30 -9.51 4.62
CA ARG A 122 -10.17 -10.29 3.73
C ARG A 122 -11.18 -9.42 2.98
N LYS A 123 -11.74 -8.38 3.63
CA LYS A 123 -12.62 -7.42 2.95
C LYS A 123 -11.88 -6.64 1.85
N ILE A 124 -10.58 -6.35 2.01
CA ILE A 124 -9.78 -5.72 0.94
C ILE A 124 -9.83 -6.59 -0.32
N PHE A 125 -9.52 -7.89 -0.20
CA PHE A 125 -9.58 -8.81 -1.34
C PHE A 125 -10.99 -8.90 -1.96
N ASP A 126 -12.03 -8.97 -1.12
CA ASP A 126 -13.43 -8.98 -1.57
C ASP A 126 -13.78 -7.71 -2.36
N LYS A 127 -13.42 -6.53 -1.83
CA LYS A 127 -13.70 -5.24 -2.45
C LYS A 127 -12.93 -5.04 -3.76
N VAL A 128 -11.64 -5.35 -3.78
CA VAL A 128 -10.84 -5.29 -5.02
C VAL A 128 -11.42 -6.25 -6.06
N SER A 129 -11.79 -7.47 -5.65
CA SER A 129 -12.43 -8.45 -6.52
C SER A 129 -13.77 -7.96 -7.07
N LEU A 130 -14.59 -7.28 -6.25
CA LEU A 130 -15.90 -6.77 -6.64
C LEU A 130 -15.80 -5.74 -7.78
N PHE A 131 -14.83 -4.84 -7.70
CA PHE A 131 -14.68 -3.76 -8.68
C PHE A 131 -13.76 -4.12 -9.85
N MET A 132 -13.00 -5.21 -9.79
CA MET A 132 -12.04 -5.58 -10.82
C MET A 132 -12.68 -6.27 -12.01
N ASN A 133 -12.35 -5.81 -13.22
CA ASN A 133 -12.72 -6.44 -14.48
C ASN A 133 -12.13 -7.87 -14.59
N ASP A 134 -12.79 -8.72 -15.37
CA ASP A 134 -12.26 -10.03 -15.72
C ASP A 134 -10.86 -9.90 -16.32
N LYS A 135 -9.90 -10.70 -15.83
CA LYS A 135 -8.48 -10.69 -16.18
C LYS A 135 -7.72 -9.44 -15.70
N GLY A 136 -8.36 -8.54 -14.98
CA GLY A 136 -7.68 -7.44 -14.30
C GLY A 136 -6.63 -7.95 -13.31
N LEU A 137 -5.68 -7.09 -12.96
CA LEU A 137 -4.53 -7.45 -12.13
C LEU A 137 -4.55 -6.72 -10.80
N PHE A 138 -4.27 -7.45 -9.74
CA PHE A 138 -3.99 -6.89 -8.42
C PHE A 138 -2.52 -7.15 -8.06
N VAL A 139 -1.74 -6.08 -7.93
CA VAL A 139 -0.33 -6.13 -7.53
C VAL A 139 -0.21 -5.48 -6.16
N PHE A 140 0.32 -6.23 -5.20
CA PHE A 140 0.52 -5.68 -3.84
C PHE A 140 1.78 -6.24 -3.21
N ASP A 141 2.39 -5.48 -2.31
CA ASP A 141 3.48 -5.97 -1.48
C ASP A 141 3.12 -5.96 0.01
N VAL A 142 3.86 -6.76 0.75
CA VAL A 142 3.75 -6.84 2.21
C VAL A 142 5.10 -7.06 2.85
N ASN A 143 5.31 -6.47 4.03
CA ASN A 143 6.37 -6.87 4.94
C ASN A 143 6.11 -8.29 5.44
N THR A 144 7.13 -9.16 5.35
CA THR A 144 7.02 -10.55 5.76
C THR A 144 7.08 -10.70 7.28
N PRO A 145 6.60 -11.84 7.84
CA PRO A 145 6.82 -12.15 9.25
C PRO A 145 8.31 -12.14 9.66
N TYR A 146 9.21 -12.50 8.73
CA TYR A 146 10.64 -12.40 8.97
C TYR A 146 11.09 -10.95 9.25
N LYS A 147 10.63 -9.98 8.44
CA LYS A 147 10.95 -8.57 8.65
C LYS A 147 10.44 -8.07 10.00
N HIS A 148 9.19 -8.35 10.34
CA HIS A 148 8.62 -7.97 11.64
C HIS A 148 9.40 -8.55 12.82
N LYS A 149 9.71 -9.85 12.77
CA LYS A 149 10.38 -10.56 13.86
C LYS A 149 11.87 -10.25 13.99
N THR A 150 12.56 -9.95 12.88
CA THR A 150 14.03 -9.95 12.85
C THR A 150 14.60 -8.57 12.55
N VAL A 151 13.98 -7.81 11.64
CA VAL A 151 14.50 -6.51 11.19
C VAL A 151 13.87 -5.38 11.98
N LEU A 152 12.54 -5.32 12.02
CA LEU A 152 11.82 -4.34 12.85
C LEU A 152 11.98 -4.68 14.33
N ALA A 153 11.54 -5.87 14.74
CA ALA A 153 11.69 -6.41 16.11
C ALA A 153 11.45 -5.33 17.19
N ASP A 154 12.30 -5.25 18.19
CA ASP A 154 12.32 -4.18 19.19
C ASP A 154 13.43 -3.15 18.89
N ASN A 155 13.73 -2.95 17.60
CA ASN A 155 14.79 -2.05 17.18
C ASN A 155 14.36 -0.58 17.20
N THR A 156 15.38 0.29 17.28
CA THR A 156 15.23 1.72 17.12
C THR A 156 16.08 2.16 15.93
N PHE A 157 15.46 2.87 14.99
CA PHE A 157 16.15 3.49 13.86
C PHE A 157 16.15 5.01 14.03
N VAL A 158 17.18 5.64 13.54
CA VAL A 158 17.35 7.09 13.63
C VAL A 158 17.69 7.63 12.25
N TYR A 159 16.95 8.66 11.83
CA TYR A 159 17.16 9.35 10.55
C TYR A 159 17.46 10.82 10.84
N ASP A 160 18.53 11.31 10.25
CA ASP A 160 18.90 12.73 10.24
C ASP A 160 18.63 13.26 8.82
N LEU A 161 17.57 14.04 8.69
CA LEU A 161 17.02 14.52 7.41
C LEU A 161 17.18 16.04 7.30
N ASP A 162 18.40 16.54 7.48
CA ASP A 162 18.76 17.98 7.47
C ASP A 162 18.01 18.83 8.52
N THR A 163 16.75 19.15 8.28
CA THR A 163 15.92 19.98 9.16
C THR A 163 15.03 19.16 10.11
N VAL A 164 14.89 17.86 9.86
CA VAL A 164 14.04 16.94 10.63
C VAL A 164 14.87 15.76 11.12
N TYR A 165 14.80 15.51 12.41
CA TYR A 165 15.37 14.33 13.04
C TYR A 165 14.26 13.37 13.41
N CYS A 166 14.29 12.14 12.92
CA CYS A 166 13.28 11.13 13.22
C CYS A 166 13.86 9.99 14.04
N VAL A 167 13.18 9.65 15.13
CA VAL A 167 13.45 8.46 15.92
C VAL A 167 12.29 7.49 15.74
N TRP A 168 12.56 6.37 15.08
CA TRP A 168 11.61 5.29 14.82
C TRP A 168 11.85 4.18 15.83
N GLN A 169 10.90 3.95 16.73
CA GLN A 169 10.97 2.92 17.76
C GLN A 169 9.91 1.85 17.51
N ASN A 170 10.31 0.58 17.64
CA ASN A 170 9.43 -0.57 17.45
C ASN A 170 9.26 -1.34 18.75
N THR A 171 8.07 -1.97 18.89
CA THR A 171 7.80 -2.99 19.90
C THR A 171 7.12 -4.18 19.19
N TYR A 172 7.81 -5.32 19.14
CA TYR A 172 7.31 -6.52 18.47
C TYR A 172 6.49 -7.41 19.40
N HIS A 173 5.36 -7.91 18.92
CA HIS A 173 4.47 -8.83 19.62
C HIS A 173 4.46 -10.20 18.93
N GLU A 174 5.09 -11.21 19.54
CA GLU A 174 5.24 -12.55 18.95
C GLU A 174 3.91 -13.31 18.81
N ASN A 175 2.91 -13.02 19.67
CA ASN A 175 1.63 -13.74 19.70
C ASN A 175 0.78 -13.58 18.44
N ASP A 176 0.87 -12.45 17.74
CA ASP A 176 0.10 -12.15 16.54
C ASP A 176 0.94 -11.59 15.39
N CYS A 177 2.27 -11.56 15.55
CA CYS A 177 3.21 -11.03 14.58
C CYS A 177 2.96 -9.55 14.27
N SER A 178 2.54 -8.75 15.25
CA SER A 178 2.37 -7.32 15.12
C SER A 178 3.59 -6.54 15.63
N THR A 179 3.75 -5.32 15.15
CA THR A 179 4.79 -4.39 15.58
C THR A 179 4.14 -3.03 15.81
N ASP A 180 4.18 -2.55 17.06
CA ASP A 180 3.84 -1.16 17.34
C ASP A 180 5.02 -0.29 16.92
N ILE A 181 4.73 0.74 16.13
CA ILE A 181 5.69 1.69 15.58
C ILE A 181 5.38 3.07 16.12
N CYS A 182 6.38 3.70 16.74
CA CYS A 182 6.32 5.07 17.19
C CYS A 182 7.38 5.89 16.46
N LEU A 183 6.95 6.92 15.74
CA LEU A 183 7.79 7.87 15.03
C LEU A 183 7.80 9.21 15.77
N ASP A 184 8.93 9.57 16.34
CA ASP A 184 9.15 10.90 16.91
C ASP A 184 9.93 11.76 15.94
N PHE A 185 9.27 12.80 15.41
CA PHE A 185 9.90 13.81 14.57
C PHE A 185 10.29 15.03 15.39
N PHE A 186 11.49 15.53 15.17
CA PHE A 186 11.99 16.76 15.74
C PHE A 186 12.37 17.71 14.62
N GLU A 187 11.51 18.67 14.32
CA GLU A 187 11.73 19.67 13.30
C GLU A 187 12.43 20.89 13.89
N GLN A 188 13.54 21.29 13.27
CA GLN A 188 14.29 22.45 13.69
C GLN A 188 13.56 23.75 13.33
N ASP A 189 13.40 24.65 14.29
CA ASP A 189 12.81 25.96 14.03
C ASP A 189 13.70 26.79 13.07
N GLU A 190 13.08 27.41 12.08
CA GLU A 190 13.81 28.20 11.07
C GLU A 190 14.49 29.44 11.66
N ALA A 191 13.86 30.07 12.65
CA ALA A 191 14.33 31.33 13.26
C ALA A 191 15.28 31.10 14.44
N ASP A 192 15.11 29.99 15.18
CA ASP A 192 15.93 29.62 16.33
C ASP A 192 16.42 28.17 16.21
N LYS A 193 17.63 28.02 15.67
CA LYS A 193 18.25 26.72 15.38
C LYS A 193 18.53 25.84 16.61
N ASP A 194 18.39 26.39 17.82
CA ASP A 194 18.49 25.63 19.07
C ASP A 194 17.14 25.10 19.56
N THR A 195 16.04 25.48 18.88
CA THR A 195 14.67 25.05 19.17
C THR A 195 14.21 23.98 18.21
N TYR A 196 13.52 22.96 18.74
CA TYR A 196 12.91 21.88 17.95
C TYR A 196 11.44 21.70 18.35
N TYR A 197 10.59 21.48 17.34
CA TYR A 197 9.20 21.07 17.54
C TYR A 197 9.10 19.57 17.43
N ARG A 198 8.44 18.90 18.39
CA ARG A 198 8.22 17.46 18.37
C ARG A 198 6.83 17.16 17.87
N CYS A 199 6.74 16.26 16.89
CA CYS A 199 5.52 15.60 16.46
C CYS A 199 5.69 14.09 16.64
N THR A 200 4.65 13.38 17.05
CA THR A 200 4.69 11.92 17.24
C THR A 200 3.57 11.29 16.45
N GLU A 201 3.89 10.20 15.73
CA GLU A 201 2.95 9.35 15.04
C GLU A 201 3.08 7.92 15.55
N ASP A 202 1.95 7.31 15.91
CA ASP A 202 1.89 5.95 16.43
C ASP A 202 0.95 5.11 15.58
N PHE A 203 1.40 3.94 15.14
CA PHE A 203 0.57 2.97 14.44
C PHE A 203 1.08 1.55 14.67
N THR A 204 0.26 0.57 14.30
CA THR A 204 0.61 -0.85 14.41
C THR A 204 0.56 -1.48 13.03
N GLU A 205 1.59 -2.25 12.69
CA GLU A 205 1.59 -3.14 11.55
C GLU A 205 1.49 -4.59 11.99
N ARG A 206 1.01 -5.46 11.08
CA ARG A 206 0.96 -6.91 11.31
C ARG A 206 1.55 -7.66 10.13
N GLY A 207 2.46 -8.59 10.43
CA GLY A 207 3.00 -9.54 9.47
C GLY A 207 2.01 -10.68 9.23
N TYR A 208 1.73 -10.97 7.96
CA TYR A 208 0.85 -12.05 7.53
C TYR A 208 1.65 -13.15 6.86
N GLU A 209 1.33 -14.41 7.19
CA GLU A 209 1.93 -15.55 6.49
C GLU A 209 1.59 -15.49 4.99
N ILE A 210 2.59 -15.68 4.14
CA ILE A 210 2.46 -15.60 2.68
C ILE A 210 1.37 -16.54 2.14
N LYS A 211 1.30 -17.77 2.69
CA LYS A 211 0.28 -18.75 2.31
C LYS A 211 -1.12 -18.33 2.72
N THR A 212 -1.26 -17.57 3.80
CA THR A 212 -2.55 -17.05 4.26
C THR A 212 -3.05 -15.99 3.28
N LEU A 213 -2.21 -15.03 2.89
CA LEU A 213 -2.55 -14.01 1.90
C LEU A 213 -2.87 -14.63 0.53
N GLN A 214 -2.08 -15.62 0.10
CA GLN A 214 -2.36 -16.38 -1.11
C GLN A 214 -3.75 -17.04 -1.04
N GLY A 215 -4.05 -17.73 0.07
CA GLY A 215 -5.35 -18.39 0.25
C GLY A 215 -6.53 -17.40 0.22
N TRP A 216 -6.38 -16.21 0.81
CA TRP A 216 -7.42 -15.17 0.72
C TRP A 216 -7.57 -14.62 -0.69
N ALA A 217 -6.47 -14.36 -1.41
CA ALA A 217 -6.56 -13.94 -2.81
C ALA A 217 -7.33 -14.99 -3.65
N GLU A 218 -7.00 -16.27 -3.52
CA GLU A 218 -7.67 -17.37 -4.23
C GLU A 218 -9.15 -17.49 -3.84
N GLU A 219 -9.49 -17.34 -2.55
CA GLU A 219 -10.87 -17.37 -2.05
C GLU A 219 -11.76 -16.30 -2.71
N PHE A 220 -11.21 -15.10 -2.90
CA PHE A 220 -11.92 -14.00 -3.55
C PHE A 220 -11.77 -13.95 -5.08
N GLY A 221 -11.33 -15.05 -5.69
CA GLY A 221 -11.36 -15.26 -7.13
C GLY A 221 -10.16 -14.69 -7.89
N PHE A 222 -9.02 -14.59 -7.23
CA PHE A 222 -7.76 -14.28 -7.88
C PHE A 222 -6.93 -15.55 -8.10
N GLU A 223 -6.30 -15.64 -9.26
CA GLU A 223 -5.18 -16.54 -9.50
C GLU A 223 -3.89 -15.82 -9.10
N VAL A 224 -3.12 -16.40 -8.20
CA VAL A 224 -1.80 -15.87 -7.86
C VAL A 224 -0.79 -16.31 -8.92
N LEU A 225 -0.42 -15.40 -9.81
CA LEU A 225 0.51 -15.65 -10.91
C LEU A 225 1.95 -15.77 -10.42
N HIS A 226 2.35 -14.85 -9.54
CA HIS A 226 3.71 -14.76 -9.04
C HIS A 226 3.74 -14.25 -7.60
N ILE A 227 4.72 -14.75 -6.84
CA ILE A 227 5.14 -14.19 -5.56
C ILE A 227 6.65 -14.16 -5.57
N PHE A 228 7.23 -12.96 -5.44
CA PHE A 228 8.68 -12.79 -5.36
C PHE A 228 9.11 -11.90 -4.21
N ASP A 229 10.38 -11.94 -3.92
CA ASP A 229 11.06 -10.98 -3.09
C ASP A 229 11.00 -9.61 -3.78
N ALA A 230 10.36 -8.63 -3.14
CA ALA A 230 10.08 -7.32 -3.74
C ALA A 230 11.35 -6.54 -4.06
N ASP A 231 12.41 -6.70 -3.25
CA ASP A 231 13.65 -5.95 -3.37
C ASP A 231 14.57 -6.55 -4.45
N THR A 232 14.67 -7.87 -4.49
CA THR A 232 15.59 -8.57 -5.40
C THR A 232 14.95 -9.06 -6.68
N LYS A 233 13.61 -9.07 -6.77
CA LYS A 233 12.82 -9.66 -7.88
C LYS A 233 13.09 -11.16 -8.11
N LYS A 234 13.63 -11.85 -7.11
CA LYS A 234 13.93 -13.29 -7.16
C LYS A 234 12.84 -14.09 -6.44
N THR A 235 12.99 -15.40 -6.46
CA THR A 235 12.13 -16.30 -5.67
C THR A 235 12.20 -15.94 -4.19
N LEU A 236 11.01 -15.83 -3.57
CA LEU A 236 10.90 -15.58 -2.14
C LEU A 236 11.59 -16.70 -1.35
N ASN A 237 12.24 -16.33 -0.26
CA ASN A 237 12.92 -17.24 0.66
C ASN A 237 12.66 -16.86 2.12
N ASP A 238 13.12 -17.66 3.06
CA ASP A 238 12.84 -17.51 4.49
C ASP A 238 13.41 -16.23 5.12
N THR A 239 14.27 -15.50 4.41
CA THR A 239 14.86 -14.23 4.85
C THR A 239 14.47 -13.04 3.99
N SER A 240 13.55 -13.23 3.05
CA SER A 240 12.97 -12.12 2.28
C SER A 240 12.19 -11.19 3.19
N GLU A 241 12.52 -9.90 3.14
CA GLU A 241 11.89 -8.90 4.00
C GLU A 241 10.54 -8.43 3.49
N ARG A 242 10.37 -8.40 2.15
CA ARG A 242 9.14 -7.95 1.49
C ARG A 242 8.75 -8.92 0.39
N ALA A 243 7.47 -9.28 0.35
CA ALA A 243 6.89 -10.13 -0.67
C ALA A 243 5.99 -9.32 -1.61
N LEU A 244 6.21 -9.43 -2.92
CA LEU A 244 5.38 -8.83 -3.96
C LEU A 244 4.50 -9.91 -4.61
N PHE A 245 3.20 -9.68 -4.61
CA PHE A 245 2.19 -10.54 -5.21
C PHE A 245 1.72 -9.95 -6.54
N VAL A 246 1.56 -10.81 -7.54
CA VAL A 246 0.88 -10.50 -8.79
C VAL A 246 -0.29 -11.46 -8.95
N CYS A 247 -1.50 -10.94 -8.88
CA CYS A 247 -2.73 -11.71 -8.88
C CYS A 247 -3.60 -11.30 -10.06
N ARG A 248 -4.21 -12.29 -10.74
CA ARG A 248 -5.14 -12.07 -11.85
C ARG A 248 -6.56 -12.40 -11.41
N LYS A 249 -7.50 -11.52 -11.68
CA LYS A 249 -8.92 -11.79 -11.48
C LYS A 249 -9.37 -12.86 -12.48
N HIS A 250 -9.90 -13.96 -11.95
CA HIS A 250 -10.67 -14.92 -12.76
C HIS A 250 -12.08 -14.36 -12.99
N GLY A 251 -12.57 -14.55 -14.21
CA GLY A 251 -13.98 -14.30 -14.49
C GLY A 251 -14.86 -15.03 -13.50
N THR A 252 -15.82 -14.33 -12.93
CA THR A 252 -16.81 -14.90 -12.04
C THR A 252 -17.52 -16.02 -12.78
N GLN A 253 -17.11 -17.27 -12.59
CA GLN A 253 -18.06 -18.36 -12.79
C GLN A 253 -19.13 -18.12 -11.73
N LEU A 254 -20.17 -17.39 -12.12
CA LEU A 254 -21.43 -17.41 -11.39
C LEU A 254 -21.80 -18.88 -11.24
N ALA A 255 -21.56 -19.44 -10.05
CA ALA A 255 -22.12 -20.70 -9.64
C ALA A 255 -23.64 -20.48 -9.45
N TYR A 256 -24.34 -20.21 -10.55
CA TYR A 256 -25.75 -20.47 -10.69
C TYR A 256 -25.88 -22.00 -10.85
N GLN A 257 -25.65 -22.72 -9.76
CA GLN A 257 -26.26 -24.03 -9.63
C GLN A 257 -27.75 -23.77 -9.42
N SER A 258 -28.45 -23.77 -10.54
CA SER A 258 -29.91 -23.97 -10.58
C SER A 258 -30.24 -25.16 -9.70
N ASN A 259 -30.83 -24.90 -8.52
CA ASN A 259 -31.64 -25.87 -7.82
C ASN A 259 -32.96 -26.07 -8.62
N GLU A 260 -32.82 -26.68 -9.80
CA GLU A 260 -33.93 -27.38 -10.45
C GLU A 260 -33.79 -28.86 -10.14
N LYS A 261 -34.30 -29.26 -8.98
CA LYS A 261 -34.78 -30.61 -8.78
C LYS A 261 -36.03 -30.55 -7.94
N GLU A 262 -37.07 -31.09 -8.61
CA GLU A 262 -38.29 -31.73 -8.07
C GLU A 262 -39.49 -30.81 -7.79
N ILE A 263 -40.33 -30.80 -8.82
CA ILE A 263 -41.75 -31.23 -8.69
C ILE A 263 -42.04 -32.27 -9.76
#